data_e36ab2862f02d714993b62a2686f2568
#
_entry.id   e36ab2862f02d714993b62a2686f2568
#
_cell.length_a   1.000
_cell.length_b   1.000
_cell.length_c   1.000
_cell.angle_alpha   90.00
_cell.angle_beta   90.00
_cell.angle_gamma   90.00
#
_symmetry.space_group_name_H-M   'P 1'
#
loop_
_entity.id
_entity.type
_entity.pdbx_description
1 polymer ?
#
loop_
_entity_poly.entity_id
_entity_poly.type
_entity_poly.pdbx_seq_one_letter_code
_entity_poly.pdbx_strand_id
1 'polypeptide(L)'
;MVYDNVKTVRFFGELKADITEAIHFGANGTLSVYNTKTQAEAWNLPAIQLNANLDYTINTKWYAGADVFFVGSRKDLQINTDLIYVYPPTYVPTTLKSYIDLNAHGGYKHSERLTAFLKANNIANQAYQKWLNYPVQGFQVVLGANYKFDF
;
A
#
# COMPACT_ATOMS: atom_id res chain seq x y z
N MET A 1 17.74 -14.77 -10.02
CA MET A 1 17.80 -13.88 -8.86
C MET A 1 18.92 -12.89 -9.08
N VAL A 2 18.68 -11.59 -8.92
CA VAL A 2 19.68 -10.53 -9.14
C VAL A 2 20.14 -10.02 -7.79
N TYR A 3 21.44 -9.97 -7.56
CA TYR A 3 22.05 -9.46 -6.33
C TYR A 3 22.87 -8.21 -6.65
N ASP A 4 22.76 -7.20 -5.82
CA ASP A 4 23.61 -6.01 -5.88
C ASP A 4 23.78 -5.37 -4.50
N ASN A 5 24.83 -4.57 -4.36
CA ASN A 5 25.02 -3.70 -3.21
C ASN A 5 24.36 -2.35 -3.52
N VAL A 6 23.26 -2.06 -2.85
CA VAL A 6 22.51 -0.80 -3.01
C VAL A 6 22.75 0.10 -1.81
N LYS A 7 23.29 1.30 -2.06
CA LYS A 7 23.32 2.36 -1.05
C LYS A 7 22.01 3.14 -1.11
N THR A 8 21.35 3.29 0.01
CA THR A 8 20.06 3.99 0.08
C THR A 8 20.17 5.17 1.05
N VAL A 9 19.76 6.35 0.58
CA VAL A 9 19.46 7.50 1.43
C VAL A 9 17.95 7.63 1.51
N ARG A 10 17.43 7.67 2.73
CA ARG A 10 15.99 7.73 2.99
C ARG A 10 15.64 8.90 3.88
N PHE A 11 14.69 9.70 3.44
CA PHE A 11 14.04 10.74 4.22
C PHE A 11 12.64 10.25 4.59
N PHE A 12 12.32 10.34 5.87
CA PHE A 12 11.01 9.97 6.39
C PHE A 12 10.41 11.17 7.12
N GLY A 13 9.13 11.42 6.91
CA GLY A 13 8.35 12.40 7.63
C GLY A 13 7.02 11.82 8.09
N GLU A 14 6.58 12.19 9.28
CA GLU A 14 5.28 11.81 9.84
C GLU A 14 4.58 13.04 10.43
N LEU A 15 3.27 13.12 10.23
CA LEU A 15 2.37 14.09 10.83
C LEU A 15 1.21 13.34 11.47
N LYS A 16 0.90 13.69 12.72
CA LYS A 16 -0.31 13.25 13.43
C LYS A 16 -1.02 14.47 13.97
N ALA A 17 -2.33 14.53 13.80
CA ALA A 17 -3.15 15.64 14.28
C ALA A 17 -4.50 15.12 14.80
N ASP A 18 -4.84 15.51 16.01
CA ASP A 18 -6.18 15.39 16.54
C ASP A 18 -6.94 16.67 16.15
N ILE A 19 -7.71 16.57 15.04
CA ILE A 19 -8.48 17.71 14.51
C ILE A 19 -9.58 18.08 15.51
N THR A 20 -10.18 17.06 16.10
CA THR A 20 -11.11 17.14 17.24
C THR A 20 -10.91 15.92 18.12
N GLU A 21 -11.58 15.82 19.28
CA GLU A 21 -11.60 14.62 20.12
C GLU A 21 -12.15 13.37 19.38
N ALA A 22 -12.89 13.58 18.29
CA ALA A 22 -13.52 12.53 17.51
C ALA A 22 -12.81 12.25 16.17
N ILE A 23 -11.97 13.16 15.68
CA ILE A 23 -11.34 13.08 14.36
C ILE A 23 -9.82 13.07 14.50
N HIS A 24 -9.21 11.98 14.09
CA HIS A 24 -7.77 11.78 14.10
C HIS A 24 -7.27 11.66 12.67
N PHE A 25 -6.23 12.40 12.36
CA PHE A 25 -5.56 12.37 11.05
C PHE A 25 -4.11 11.96 11.21
N GLY A 26 -3.67 11.07 10.34
CA GLY A 26 -2.27 10.69 10.22
C GLY A 26 -1.81 10.78 8.78
N ALA A 27 -0.57 11.20 8.57
CA ALA A 27 0.08 11.12 7.28
C ALA A 27 1.56 10.82 7.47
N ASN A 28 2.13 9.99 6.61
CA ASN A 28 3.56 9.78 6.57
C ASN A 28 4.05 9.64 5.14
N GLY A 29 5.31 9.94 4.94
CA GLY A 29 5.94 9.85 3.64
C GLY A 29 7.38 9.42 3.73
N THR A 30 7.81 8.68 2.72
CA THR A 30 9.19 8.26 2.54
C THR A 30 9.66 8.66 1.16
N LEU A 31 10.81 9.35 1.12
CA LEU A 31 11.58 9.62 -0.10
C LEU A 31 12.86 8.82 -0.02
N SER A 32 13.15 8.04 -1.05
CA SER A 32 14.35 7.19 -1.10
C SER A 32 15.14 7.45 -2.37
N VAL A 33 16.45 7.59 -2.21
CA VAL A 33 17.41 7.66 -3.31
C VAL A 33 18.26 6.40 -3.26
N TYR A 34 18.28 5.68 -4.36
CA TYR A 34 19.00 4.42 -4.48
C TYR A 34 20.23 4.61 -5.37
N ASN A 35 21.36 4.09 -4.94
CA ASN A 35 22.59 4.06 -5.72
C ASN A 35 23.06 2.60 -5.81
N THR A 36 22.90 2.01 -6.97
CA THR A 36 23.27 0.64 -7.30
C THR A 36 24.75 0.57 -7.69
N LYS A 37 25.42 -0.52 -7.40
CA LYS A 37 26.84 -0.70 -7.75
C LYS A 37 27.03 -1.33 -9.12
N THR A 38 26.26 -2.36 -9.44
CA THR A 38 26.42 -3.18 -10.66
C THR A 38 25.17 -3.20 -11.52
N GLN A 39 24.00 -3.00 -10.93
CA GLN A 39 22.73 -2.97 -11.63
C GLN A 39 22.45 -1.58 -12.21
N ALA A 40 21.76 -1.52 -13.35
CA ALA A 40 21.36 -0.27 -13.98
C ALA A 40 20.30 0.48 -13.17
N GLU A 41 19.47 -0.23 -12.41
CA GLU A 41 18.34 0.32 -11.67
C GLU A 41 18.14 -0.40 -10.32
N ALA A 42 17.49 0.27 -9.40
CA ALA A 42 17.00 -0.32 -8.16
C ALA A 42 15.64 -0.99 -8.41
N TRP A 43 15.67 -2.25 -8.81
CA TRP A 43 14.49 -2.97 -9.29
C TRP A 43 13.39 -3.07 -8.24
N ASN A 44 12.16 -2.70 -8.64
CA ASN A 44 10.94 -2.69 -7.84
C ASN A 44 11.01 -1.88 -6.53
N LEU A 45 11.92 -0.93 -6.44
CA LEU A 45 12.07 -0.03 -5.29
C LEU A 45 11.50 1.36 -5.62
N PRO A 46 10.35 1.76 -5.06
CA PRO A 46 9.77 3.06 -5.32
C PRO A 46 10.57 4.16 -4.60
N ALA A 47 10.83 5.27 -5.30
CA ALA A 47 11.48 6.44 -4.71
C ALA A 47 10.55 7.21 -3.77
N ILE A 48 9.24 7.15 -3.98
CA ILE A 48 8.24 7.90 -3.21
C ILE A 48 7.16 6.92 -2.72
N GLN A 49 6.86 6.99 -1.42
CA GLN A 49 5.74 6.32 -0.78
C GLN A 49 5.07 7.31 0.17
N LEU A 50 3.75 7.47 0.05
CA LEU A 50 2.96 8.34 0.92
C LEU A 50 1.77 7.54 1.45
N ASN A 51 1.45 7.76 2.71
CA ASN A 51 0.29 7.18 3.36
C ASN A 51 -0.46 8.29 4.11
N ALA A 52 -1.78 8.23 4.10
CA ALA A 52 -2.61 9.08 4.94
C ALA A 52 -3.79 8.26 5.47
N ASN A 53 -4.19 8.54 6.69
CA ASN A 53 -5.37 7.95 7.31
C ASN A 53 -6.20 9.03 8.00
N LEU A 54 -7.50 8.82 8.01
CA LEU A 54 -8.47 9.60 8.73
C LEU A 54 -9.39 8.67 9.49
N ASP A 55 -9.46 8.84 10.80
CA ASP A 55 -10.35 8.08 11.68
C ASP A 55 -11.35 9.03 12.33
N TYR A 56 -12.60 8.62 12.35
CA TYR A 56 -13.71 9.37 12.91
C TYR A 56 -14.54 8.49 13.85
N THR A 57 -14.59 8.89 15.12
CA THR A 57 -15.48 8.30 16.13
C THR A 57 -16.76 9.13 16.18
N ILE A 58 -17.83 8.64 15.52
CA ILE A 58 -19.10 9.37 15.39
C ILE A 58 -19.81 9.53 16.73
N ASN A 59 -19.74 8.49 17.56
CA ASN A 59 -20.21 8.45 18.93
C ASN A 59 -19.58 7.24 19.64
N THR A 60 -20.03 6.91 20.85
CA THR A 60 -19.49 5.77 21.62
C THR A 60 -19.65 4.41 20.92
N LYS A 61 -20.52 4.31 19.90
CA LYS A 61 -20.84 3.06 19.21
C LYS A 61 -20.37 2.98 17.76
N TRP A 62 -20.37 4.10 17.02
CA TRP A 62 -20.04 4.12 15.60
C TRP A 62 -18.66 4.70 15.36
N TYR A 63 -17.90 4.09 14.48
CA TYR A 63 -16.65 4.62 13.97
C TYR A 63 -16.54 4.38 12.47
N ALA A 64 -15.80 5.23 11.80
CA ALA A 64 -15.47 5.11 10.39
C ALA A 64 -14.06 5.62 10.15
N GLY A 65 -13.41 5.16 9.08
CA GLY A 65 -12.11 5.66 8.69
C GLY A 65 -11.82 5.39 7.22
N ALA A 66 -10.78 6.05 6.74
CA ALA A 66 -10.28 5.89 5.39
C ALA A 66 -8.76 5.91 5.38
N ASP A 67 -8.17 5.11 4.50
CA ASP A 67 -6.73 5.00 4.30
C ASP A 67 -6.40 5.23 2.82
N VAL A 68 -5.38 6.02 2.56
CA VAL A 68 -4.87 6.30 1.22
C VAL A 68 -3.40 5.93 1.17
N PHE A 69 -3.01 5.12 0.20
CA PHE A 69 -1.63 4.75 -0.06
C PHE A 69 -1.24 5.18 -1.46
N PHE A 70 -0.17 5.96 -1.57
CA PHE A 70 0.45 6.30 -2.84
C PHE A 70 1.83 5.66 -2.94
N VAL A 71 2.08 5.00 -4.06
CA VAL A 71 3.39 4.45 -4.40
C VAL A 71 3.81 5.00 -5.76
N GLY A 72 4.99 5.62 -5.79
CA GLY A 72 5.59 6.16 -7.01
C GLY A 72 5.92 5.08 -8.03
N SER A 73 6.15 5.52 -9.27
CA SER A 73 6.60 4.62 -10.32
C SER A 73 7.97 4.02 -9.97
N ARG A 74 8.22 2.82 -10.49
CA ARG A 74 9.46 2.09 -10.27
C ARG A 74 9.82 1.23 -11.46
N LYS A 75 11.09 0.90 -11.60
CA LYS A 75 11.57 0.00 -12.65
C LYS A 75 11.53 -1.44 -12.18
N ASP A 76 11.23 -2.35 -13.09
CA ASP A 76 11.32 -3.79 -12.89
C ASP A 76 11.89 -4.48 -14.13
N LEU A 77 12.26 -5.74 -14.03
CA LEU A 77 12.81 -6.52 -15.11
C LEU A 77 11.79 -7.50 -15.67
N GLN A 78 11.52 -7.38 -16.97
CA GLN A 78 10.67 -8.32 -17.70
C GLN A 78 11.54 -9.24 -18.57
N ILE A 79 11.18 -10.52 -18.67
CA ILE A 79 11.77 -11.41 -19.64
C ILE A 79 11.43 -10.90 -21.05
N ASN A 80 12.44 -10.80 -21.90
CA ASN A 80 12.21 -10.46 -23.30
C ASN A 80 11.53 -11.62 -24.02
N THR A 81 10.23 -11.48 -24.28
CA THR A 81 9.43 -12.53 -24.92
C THR A 81 9.73 -12.70 -26.40
N ASP A 82 10.32 -11.70 -27.05
CA ASP A 82 10.71 -11.79 -28.47
C ASP A 82 11.92 -12.73 -28.66
N LEU A 83 12.64 -12.98 -27.56
CA LEU A 83 13.84 -13.84 -27.52
C LEU A 83 13.67 -15.01 -26.55
N ILE A 84 12.48 -15.53 -26.40
CA ILE A 84 12.14 -16.57 -25.40
C ILE A 84 12.93 -17.88 -25.58
N TYR A 85 13.41 -18.17 -26.79
CA TYR A 85 14.20 -19.36 -27.10
C TYR A 85 15.71 -19.14 -26.96
N VAL A 86 16.14 -17.93 -26.56
CA VAL A 86 17.57 -17.63 -26.32
C VAL A 86 17.92 -17.96 -24.88
N TYR A 87 18.93 -18.78 -24.70
CA TYR A 87 19.46 -19.12 -23.38
C TYR A 87 20.88 -18.57 -23.21
N PRO A 88 21.19 -17.85 -22.10
CA PRO A 88 20.31 -17.46 -20.99
C PRO A 88 19.25 -16.43 -21.42
N PRO A 89 18.08 -16.38 -20.73
CA PRO A 89 17.02 -15.44 -21.07
C PRO A 89 17.50 -14.00 -20.92
N THR A 90 17.13 -13.14 -21.85
CA THR A 90 17.40 -11.71 -21.78
C THR A 90 16.26 -10.99 -21.04
N TYR A 91 16.60 -9.86 -20.39
CA TYR A 91 15.64 -9.06 -19.61
C TYR A 91 15.62 -7.63 -20.14
N VAL A 92 14.43 -7.02 -20.12
CA VAL A 92 14.22 -5.63 -20.51
C VAL A 92 13.67 -4.84 -19.34
N PRO A 93 14.16 -3.63 -19.08
CA PRO A 93 13.61 -2.74 -18.07
C PRO A 93 12.18 -2.34 -18.42
N THR A 94 11.27 -2.54 -17.49
CA THR A 94 9.85 -2.15 -17.61
C THR A 94 9.48 -1.21 -16.48
N THR A 95 8.62 -0.23 -16.76
CA THR A 95 8.16 0.71 -15.74
C THR A 95 6.82 0.27 -15.18
N LEU A 96 6.79 -0.06 -13.90
CA LEU A 96 5.56 -0.16 -13.13
C LEU A 96 5.07 1.26 -12.80
N LYS A 97 3.86 1.58 -13.23
CA LYS A 97 3.24 2.90 -13.01
C LYS A 97 3.00 3.16 -11.52
N SER A 98 3.00 4.43 -11.15
CA SER A 98 2.51 4.84 -9.82
C SER A 98 1.04 4.48 -9.65
N TYR A 99 0.62 4.30 -8.41
CA TYR A 99 -0.77 4.01 -8.08
C TYR A 99 -1.20 4.65 -6.77
N ILE A 100 -2.52 4.77 -6.61
CA ILE A 100 -3.18 5.12 -5.36
C ILE A 100 -4.08 3.95 -4.98
N ASP A 101 -3.95 3.48 -3.74
CA ASP A 101 -4.87 2.50 -3.14
C ASP A 101 -5.70 3.22 -2.09
N LEU A 102 -7.02 3.24 -2.27
CA LEU A 102 -7.98 3.88 -1.39
C LEU A 102 -8.82 2.82 -0.70
N ASN A 103 -8.83 2.87 0.61
CA ASN A 103 -9.56 1.93 1.47
C ASN A 103 -10.44 2.70 2.43
N ALA A 104 -11.55 2.10 2.87
CA ALA A 104 -12.39 2.63 3.93
C ALA A 104 -12.85 1.52 4.85
N HIS A 105 -13.14 1.88 6.08
CA HIS A 105 -13.67 0.97 7.07
C HIS A 105 -14.67 1.66 7.95
N GLY A 106 -15.55 0.90 8.56
CA GLY A 106 -16.46 1.39 9.56
C GLY A 106 -16.97 0.25 10.43
N GLY A 107 -17.50 0.58 11.57
CA GLY A 107 -18.01 -0.43 12.47
C GLY A 107 -18.98 0.11 13.52
N TYR A 108 -19.65 -0.86 14.13
CA TYR A 108 -20.64 -0.63 15.19
C TYR A 108 -20.33 -1.49 16.41
N LYS A 109 -20.07 -0.84 17.52
CA LYS A 109 -19.91 -1.46 18.85
C LYS A 109 -21.28 -1.71 19.45
N HIS A 110 -21.82 -2.90 19.26
CA HIS A 110 -23.12 -3.28 19.81
C HIS A 110 -23.08 -3.33 21.36
N SER A 111 -21.99 -3.91 21.89
CA SER A 111 -21.71 -3.98 23.33
C SER A 111 -20.19 -3.93 23.55
N GLU A 112 -19.73 -3.99 24.81
CA GLU A 112 -18.30 -4.12 25.13
C GLU A 112 -17.66 -5.38 24.56
N ARG A 113 -18.47 -6.41 24.27
CA ARG A 113 -18.05 -7.70 23.79
C ARG A 113 -18.22 -7.90 22.29
N LEU A 114 -19.19 -7.24 21.66
CA LEU A 114 -19.55 -7.47 20.26
C LEU A 114 -19.37 -6.20 19.42
N THR A 115 -18.54 -6.28 18.39
CA THR A 115 -18.36 -5.24 17.39
C THR A 115 -18.54 -5.84 16.01
N ALA A 116 -19.43 -5.28 15.20
CA ALA A 116 -19.54 -5.56 13.77
C ALA A 116 -18.73 -4.53 12.95
N PHE A 117 -18.13 -4.97 11.84
CA PHE A 117 -17.37 -4.08 10.98
C PHE A 117 -17.55 -4.39 9.49
N LEU A 118 -17.36 -3.37 8.68
CA LEU A 118 -17.30 -3.41 7.22
C LEU A 118 -15.99 -2.78 6.77
N LYS A 119 -15.32 -3.41 5.79
CA LYS A 119 -14.15 -2.85 5.11
C LYS A 119 -14.37 -2.86 3.60
N ALA A 120 -13.98 -1.78 2.93
CA ALA A 120 -13.95 -1.66 1.49
C ALA A 120 -12.50 -1.41 1.07
N ASN A 121 -11.92 -2.31 0.29
CA ASN A 121 -10.54 -2.20 -0.17
C ASN A 121 -10.51 -1.90 -1.67
N ASN A 122 -9.47 -1.16 -2.08
CA ASN A 122 -9.27 -0.74 -3.47
C ASN A 122 -10.55 -0.11 -4.06
N ILE A 123 -11.10 0.91 -3.36
CA ILE A 123 -12.37 1.57 -3.72
C ILE A 123 -12.30 2.20 -5.12
N ALA A 124 -11.11 2.68 -5.51
CA ALA A 124 -10.88 3.22 -6.86
C ALA A 124 -10.85 2.13 -7.95
N ASN A 125 -10.93 0.85 -7.57
CA ASN A 125 -10.87 -0.32 -8.46
C ASN A 125 -9.70 -0.26 -9.45
N GLN A 126 -8.54 0.19 -8.99
CA GLN A 126 -7.34 0.29 -9.82
C GLN A 126 -6.67 -1.08 -9.95
N ALA A 127 -6.43 -1.50 -11.19
CA ALA A 127 -5.63 -2.69 -11.51
C ALA A 127 -4.13 -2.36 -11.49
N TYR A 128 -3.58 -2.03 -10.33
CA TYR A 128 -2.16 -1.78 -10.20
C TYR A 128 -1.37 -3.07 -9.90
N GLN A 129 -0.07 -3.04 -10.13
CA GLN A 129 0.82 -4.17 -9.88
C GLN A 129 1.81 -3.81 -8.77
N LYS A 130 1.85 -4.61 -7.70
CA LYS A 130 2.92 -4.52 -6.67
C LYS A 130 4.23 -5.12 -7.18
N TRP A 131 4.13 -6.16 -7.98
CA TRP A 131 5.21 -6.85 -8.69
C TRP A 131 4.80 -6.99 -10.14
N LEU A 132 5.76 -6.95 -11.04
CA LEU A 132 5.51 -7.13 -12.47
C LEU A 132 4.73 -8.43 -12.73
N ASN A 133 3.67 -8.35 -13.51
CA ASN A 133 2.73 -9.44 -13.85
C ASN A 133 1.88 -9.96 -12.67
N TYR A 134 1.90 -9.31 -11.51
CA TYR A 134 1.05 -9.64 -10.38
C TYR A 134 0.10 -8.48 -10.05
N PRO A 135 -1.02 -8.37 -10.79
CA PRO A 135 -2.03 -7.36 -10.48
C PRO A 135 -2.69 -7.66 -9.14
N VAL A 136 -3.03 -6.61 -8.42
CA VAL A 136 -3.84 -6.74 -7.21
C VAL A 136 -5.28 -7.07 -7.56
N GLN A 137 -6.00 -7.58 -6.57
CA GLN A 137 -7.45 -7.75 -6.68
C GLN A 137 -8.13 -6.38 -6.81
N GLY A 138 -9.20 -6.30 -7.60
CA GLY A 138 -10.02 -5.11 -7.72
C GLY A 138 -10.75 -4.75 -6.43
N PHE A 139 -11.84 -4.00 -6.54
CA PHE A 139 -12.66 -3.62 -5.38
C PHE A 139 -13.14 -4.83 -4.58
N GLN A 140 -12.98 -4.75 -3.27
CA GLN A 140 -13.38 -5.81 -2.33
C GLN A 140 -14.16 -5.24 -1.15
N VAL A 141 -15.14 -6.00 -0.69
CA VAL A 141 -15.88 -5.73 0.54
C VAL A 141 -15.72 -6.90 1.50
N VAL A 142 -15.40 -6.59 2.74
CA VAL A 142 -15.29 -7.55 3.85
C VAL A 142 -16.24 -7.14 4.96
N LEU A 143 -17.14 -8.03 5.35
CA LEU A 143 -18.01 -7.89 6.52
C LEU A 143 -17.58 -8.87 7.58
N GLY A 144 -17.54 -8.44 8.84
CA GLY A 144 -17.16 -9.31 9.94
C GLY A 144 -17.64 -8.84 11.30
N ALA A 145 -17.41 -9.67 12.30
CA ALA A 145 -17.70 -9.35 13.69
C ALA A 145 -16.58 -9.86 14.60
N ASN A 146 -16.28 -9.10 15.65
CA ASN A 146 -15.39 -9.48 16.73
C ASN A 146 -16.20 -9.71 18.01
N TYR A 147 -15.97 -10.83 18.69
CA TYR A 147 -16.57 -11.13 19.99
C TYR A 147 -15.48 -11.44 21.01
N LYS A 148 -15.54 -10.79 22.18
CA LYS A 148 -14.66 -11.06 23.31
C LYS A 148 -15.31 -12.09 24.23
N PHE A 149 -14.60 -13.19 24.45
CA PHE A 149 -14.96 -14.19 25.46
C PHE A 149 -14.23 -13.83 26.76
N ASP A 150 -14.97 -13.69 27.86
CA ASP A 150 -14.37 -13.62 29.20
C ASP A 150 -14.45 -15.03 29.80
N PHE A 151 -13.31 -15.57 30.13
CA PHE A 151 -13.17 -16.87 30.82
C PHE A 151 -12.86 -16.63 32.29
#